data_3982932dc9da0c1a316671f76599749c
#
_entry.id   3982932dc9da0c1a316671f76599749c
#
_cell.length_a   1.000
_cell.length_b   1.000
_cell.length_c   1.000
_cell.angle_alpha   90.00
_cell.angle_beta   90.00
_cell.angle_gamma   90.00
#
_symmetry.space_group_name_H-M   'P 1'
#
loop_
_entity.id
_entity.type
_entity.pdbx_description
1 polymer ?
#
loop_
_entity_poly.entity_id
_entity_poly.type
_entity_poly.pdbx_seq_one_letter_code
_entity_poly.pdbx_strand_id
1 'polypeptide(L)'
;MIRITLGKSRIGYRCFSNLSFTRQELNINNNINNNNNTTNNDSIIIDNIKLPTVELINNSIANNTGLKGLFSDSTLKDLHNGQSMNLESLKEALSDSYYKNYIDSFKSQHKDASNNPIIGQYKNLLEKCSINYDNNSYIFDLSSNIYNYYYFTSILKSRSGNLIKPNANALLETNKISINNIPTSPKFLSLIKSSFNSVEEFLTLLNDSILSIKGNGNTWVTYNYVANSKTYENFKKLTIVNTYNNGSPYDLLSNRIQTGEEFINRKNKSINQDNNSIRSDKHTIPTIKEAQKVNNFKFNSHPLFAIPSNPSYYLRDYGVYGKQEYIKNVLASIDWDIVQSRADSN
;
A
#
# COMPACT_ATOMS: atom_id res chain seq x y z
N MET A 1 -44.08 -39.73 10.63
CA MET A 1 -43.21 -39.84 9.41
C MET A 1 -43.24 -38.48 8.73
N ILE A 2 -42.29 -37.56 9.04
CA ILE A 2 -42.26 -36.21 8.51
C ILE A 2 -41.18 -36.20 7.41
N ARG A 3 -41.61 -35.95 6.18
CA ARG A 3 -40.70 -35.78 5.05
C ARG A 3 -40.21 -34.33 5.00
N ILE A 4 -38.93 -34.12 5.24
CA ILE A 4 -38.27 -32.81 5.06
C ILE A 4 -37.72 -32.76 3.65
N THR A 5 -38.30 -31.90 2.81
CA THR A 5 -37.82 -31.65 1.44
C THR A 5 -36.72 -30.57 1.53
N LEU A 6 -35.46 -30.98 1.34
CA LEU A 6 -34.32 -30.04 1.23
C LEU A 6 -34.36 -29.33 -0.12
N GLY A 7 -34.71 -28.06 -0.09
CA GLY A 7 -34.62 -27.17 -1.24
C GLY A 7 -33.13 -26.91 -1.56
N LYS A 8 -32.72 -27.22 -2.80
CA LYS A 8 -31.40 -26.86 -3.34
C LYS A 8 -31.30 -25.32 -3.50
N SER A 9 -30.74 -24.64 -2.54
CA SER A 9 -30.30 -23.25 -2.74
C SER A 9 -29.02 -23.24 -3.57
N ARG A 10 -29.11 -22.81 -4.81
CA ARG A 10 -27.96 -22.46 -5.63
C ARG A 10 -27.38 -21.17 -5.06
N ILE A 11 -26.29 -21.26 -4.29
CA ILE A 11 -25.46 -20.12 -3.94
C ILE A 11 -24.67 -19.77 -5.21
N GLY A 12 -25.17 -18.79 -5.94
CA GLY A 12 -24.45 -18.20 -7.05
C GLY A 12 -23.35 -17.31 -6.50
N TYR A 13 -22.10 -17.70 -6.70
CA TYR A 13 -20.98 -16.79 -6.56
C TYR A 13 -21.10 -15.69 -7.63
N ARG A 14 -21.63 -14.53 -7.25
CA ARG A 14 -21.51 -13.33 -8.05
C ARG A 14 -20.08 -12.81 -7.88
N CYS A 15 -19.24 -13.04 -8.88
CA CYS A 15 -18.08 -12.20 -9.11
C CYS A 15 -18.58 -10.75 -9.22
N PHE A 16 -18.15 -9.89 -8.30
CA PHE A 16 -18.31 -8.44 -8.43
C PHE A 16 -17.29 -7.91 -9.44
N SER A 17 -17.48 -8.23 -10.68
CA SER A 17 -16.91 -7.54 -11.83
C SER A 17 -18.09 -7.06 -12.64
N ASN A 18 -18.51 -5.85 -12.42
CA ASN A 18 -19.43 -5.01 -13.22
C ASN A 18 -20.43 -4.28 -12.32
N LEU A 19 -19.95 -3.34 -11.54
CA LEU A 19 -20.76 -2.19 -11.15
C LEU A 19 -20.69 -1.19 -12.31
N SER A 20 -21.58 -1.36 -13.28
CA SER A 20 -21.90 -0.29 -14.22
C SER A 20 -22.61 0.82 -13.43
N PHE A 21 -21.89 1.88 -13.10
CA PHE A 21 -22.53 3.10 -12.64
C PHE A 21 -23.30 3.69 -13.80
N THR A 22 -24.62 3.70 -13.69
CA THR A 22 -25.48 4.49 -14.58
C THR A 22 -25.17 5.95 -14.35
N ARG A 23 -24.60 6.56 -15.37
CA ARG A 23 -24.32 7.99 -15.49
C ARG A 23 -25.65 8.76 -15.36
N GLN A 24 -25.86 9.44 -14.24
CA GLN A 24 -26.86 10.50 -14.21
C GLN A 24 -26.26 11.71 -14.96
N GLU A 25 -26.84 12.01 -16.11
CA GLU A 25 -26.51 13.20 -16.87
C GLU A 25 -26.94 14.45 -16.09
N LEU A 26 -26.00 15.08 -15.42
CA LEU A 26 -26.15 16.45 -14.95
C LEU A 26 -25.84 17.37 -16.14
N ASN A 27 -26.89 17.89 -16.79
CA ASN A 27 -26.80 18.95 -17.79
C ASN A 27 -26.26 20.23 -17.12
N ILE A 28 -24.96 20.42 -17.17
CA ILE A 28 -24.33 21.71 -16.85
C ILE A 28 -23.93 22.35 -18.19
N ASN A 29 -24.75 23.29 -18.64
CA ASN A 29 -24.38 24.21 -19.69
C ASN A 29 -23.23 25.10 -19.22
N ASN A 30 -22.00 24.75 -19.57
CA ASN A 30 -20.85 25.63 -19.36
C ASN A 30 -20.36 26.17 -20.68
N ASN A 31 -20.31 27.50 -20.75
CA ASN A 31 -19.69 28.31 -21.78
C ASN A 31 -18.29 27.78 -22.15
N ILE A 32 -18.18 27.20 -23.34
CA ILE A 32 -16.91 26.83 -23.94
C ILE A 32 -16.36 28.09 -24.62
N ASN A 33 -15.41 28.77 -23.97
CA ASN A 33 -14.51 29.68 -24.65
C ASN A 33 -13.09 29.51 -24.14
N ASN A 34 -12.20 29.10 -25.04
CA ASN A 34 -10.73 29.22 -25.03
C ASN A 34 -9.95 28.37 -24.06
N ASN A 35 -9.57 27.16 -24.48
CA ASN A 35 -8.28 26.55 -24.02
C ASN A 35 -7.85 25.35 -24.90
N ASN A 36 -7.71 25.55 -26.23
CA ASN A 36 -7.25 24.45 -27.10
C ASN A 36 -5.77 24.04 -26.90
N ASN A 37 -4.96 24.86 -26.21
CA ASN A 37 -3.55 24.57 -26.01
C ASN A 37 -3.29 23.73 -24.72
N THR A 38 -4.16 23.78 -23.73
CA THR A 38 -4.02 22.99 -22.49
C THR A 38 -4.44 21.54 -22.67
N THR A 39 -5.42 21.26 -23.52
CA THR A 39 -5.92 19.90 -23.77
C THR A 39 -4.90 19.01 -24.48
N ASN A 40 -4.10 19.56 -25.39
CA ASN A 40 -3.07 18.81 -26.11
C ASN A 40 -1.89 18.40 -25.20
N ASN A 41 -1.52 19.25 -24.23
CA ASN A 41 -0.43 18.91 -23.30
C ASN A 41 -0.85 17.87 -22.26
N ASP A 42 -2.09 17.90 -21.80
CA ASP A 42 -2.59 16.95 -20.80
C ASP A 42 -2.74 15.54 -21.40
N SER A 43 -3.19 15.41 -22.65
CA SER A 43 -3.26 14.11 -23.34
C SER A 43 -1.87 13.49 -23.51
N ILE A 44 -0.87 14.28 -23.88
CA ILE A 44 0.51 13.81 -24.00
C ILE A 44 1.06 13.28 -22.66
N ILE A 45 0.70 13.93 -21.54
CA ILE A 45 1.13 13.48 -20.22
C ILE A 45 0.46 12.17 -19.86
N ILE A 46 -0.86 12.04 -20.06
CA ILE A 46 -1.63 10.82 -19.78
C ILE A 46 -1.07 9.64 -20.60
N ASP A 47 -0.79 9.83 -21.89
CA ASP A 47 -0.22 8.79 -22.75
C ASP A 47 1.15 8.32 -22.25
N ASN A 48 1.92 9.23 -21.67
CA ASN A 48 3.26 8.94 -21.13
C ASN A 48 3.27 8.31 -19.73
N ILE A 49 2.12 8.16 -19.06
CA ILE A 49 2.05 7.43 -17.78
C ILE A 49 2.37 5.96 -18.03
N LYS A 50 3.32 5.42 -17.25
CA LYS A 50 3.84 4.06 -17.43
C LYS A 50 3.77 3.27 -16.14
N LEU A 51 3.71 1.94 -16.26
CA LEU A 51 3.97 1.06 -15.13
C LEU A 51 5.43 1.20 -14.69
N PRO A 52 5.70 1.18 -13.39
CA PRO A 52 7.06 1.06 -12.88
C PRO A 52 7.62 -0.32 -13.25
N THR A 53 8.81 -0.33 -13.86
CA THR A 53 9.44 -1.56 -14.33
C THR A 53 10.29 -2.22 -13.25
N VAL A 54 10.18 -3.54 -13.14
CA VAL A 54 11.06 -4.40 -12.35
C VAL A 54 11.67 -5.41 -13.32
N GLU A 55 12.98 -5.28 -13.58
CA GLU A 55 13.68 -6.06 -14.60
C GLU A 55 13.51 -7.56 -14.41
N LEU A 56 13.64 -8.05 -13.19
CA LEU A 56 13.46 -9.47 -12.86
C LEU A 56 12.07 -9.98 -13.29
N ILE A 57 11.03 -9.20 -13.04
CA ILE A 57 9.66 -9.58 -13.37
C ILE A 57 9.44 -9.56 -14.88
N ASN A 58 9.90 -8.52 -15.56
CA ASN A 58 9.77 -8.39 -17.01
C ASN A 58 10.51 -9.52 -17.73
N ASN A 59 11.73 -9.85 -17.31
CA ASN A 59 12.51 -10.95 -17.86
C ASN A 59 11.84 -12.31 -17.61
N SER A 60 11.27 -12.51 -16.43
CA SER A 60 10.57 -13.75 -16.10
C SER A 60 9.30 -13.95 -16.94
N ILE A 61 8.56 -12.88 -17.21
CA ILE A 61 7.37 -12.89 -18.07
C ILE A 61 7.76 -13.14 -19.53
N ALA A 62 8.77 -12.42 -20.03
CA ALA A 62 9.25 -12.55 -21.41
C ALA A 62 9.75 -13.97 -21.73
N ASN A 63 10.42 -14.60 -20.77
CA ASN A 63 10.98 -15.95 -20.91
C ASN A 63 10.00 -17.06 -20.54
N ASN A 64 8.77 -16.76 -20.10
CA ASN A 64 7.77 -17.73 -19.64
C ASN A 64 8.30 -18.66 -18.53
N THR A 65 9.12 -18.11 -17.61
CA THR A 65 9.75 -18.91 -16.55
C THR A 65 9.07 -18.81 -15.21
N GLY A 66 8.18 -17.84 -15.03
CA GLY A 66 7.67 -17.45 -13.72
C GLY A 66 8.78 -16.94 -12.80
N LEU A 67 8.51 -16.81 -11.53
CA LEU A 67 9.51 -16.48 -10.50
C LEU A 67 9.80 -17.75 -9.69
N LYS A 68 10.93 -18.39 -9.97
CA LYS A 68 11.30 -19.66 -9.35
C LYS A 68 11.24 -19.61 -7.83
N GLY A 69 10.58 -20.61 -7.24
CA GLY A 69 10.39 -20.72 -5.79
C GLY A 69 9.29 -19.83 -5.22
N LEU A 70 8.58 -19.03 -6.03
CA LEU A 70 7.50 -18.17 -5.56
C LEU A 70 6.26 -18.20 -6.45
N PHE A 71 6.36 -17.92 -7.74
CA PHE A 71 5.21 -17.84 -8.66
C PHE A 71 5.40 -18.68 -9.92
N SER A 72 4.34 -19.35 -10.33
CA SER A 72 4.26 -19.92 -11.68
C SER A 72 4.22 -18.81 -12.72
N ASP A 73 4.56 -19.16 -13.97
CA ASP A 73 4.47 -18.24 -15.10
C ASP A 73 3.06 -17.66 -15.27
N SER A 74 2.04 -18.53 -15.17
CA SER A 74 0.64 -18.11 -15.30
C SER A 74 0.21 -17.11 -14.21
N THR A 75 0.59 -17.36 -12.95
CA THR A 75 0.27 -16.44 -11.85
C THR A 75 0.98 -15.10 -12.04
N LEU A 76 2.27 -15.12 -12.41
CA LEU A 76 3.04 -13.89 -12.59
C LEU A 76 2.48 -13.03 -13.73
N LYS A 77 2.09 -13.67 -14.85
CA LYS A 77 1.45 -12.99 -15.99
C LYS A 77 0.10 -12.39 -15.63
N ASP A 78 -0.74 -13.13 -14.90
CA ASP A 78 -2.05 -12.62 -14.50
C ASP A 78 -1.93 -11.41 -13.56
N LEU A 79 -1.00 -11.47 -12.60
CA LEU A 79 -0.73 -10.34 -11.71
C LEU A 79 -0.24 -9.11 -12.49
N HIS A 80 0.65 -9.30 -13.47
CA HIS A 80 1.17 -8.20 -14.29
C HIS A 80 0.11 -7.64 -15.23
N ASN A 81 -0.69 -8.50 -15.87
CA ASN A 81 -1.80 -8.08 -16.73
C ASN A 81 -2.83 -7.29 -15.93
N GLY A 82 -3.12 -7.69 -14.68
CA GLY A 82 -3.97 -6.92 -13.79
C GLY A 82 -3.46 -5.49 -13.56
N GLN A 83 -2.13 -5.30 -13.46
CA GLN A 83 -1.57 -3.95 -13.33
C GLN A 83 -1.66 -3.15 -14.64
N SER A 84 -1.52 -3.81 -15.79
CA SER A 84 -1.71 -3.17 -17.09
C SER A 84 -3.15 -2.68 -17.24
N MET A 85 -4.13 -3.47 -16.85
CA MET A 85 -5.55 -3.06 -16.82
C MET A 85 -5.81 -1.89 -15.86
N ASN A 86 -5.19 -1.90 -14.68
CA ASN A 86 -5.27 -0.77 -13.73
C ASN A 86 -4.69 0.52 -14.34
N LEU A 87 -3.59 0.42 -15.08
CA LEU A 87 -2.99 1.56 -15.77
C LEU A 87 -3.91 2.13 -16.86
N GLU A 88 -4.49 1.27 -17.70
CA GLU A 88 -5.43 1.70 -18.74
C GLU A 88 -6.65 2.41 -18.13
N SER A 89 -7.25 1.80 -17.08
CA SER A 89 -8.36 2.40 -16.35
C SER A 89 -7.98 3.73 -15.67
N LEU A 90 -6.75 3.84 -15.16
CA LEU A 90 -6.25 5.10 -14.59
C LEU A 90 -6.11 6.19 -15.65
N LYS A 91 -5.57 5.85 -16.83
CA LYS A 91 -5.45 6.80 -17.96
C LYS A 91 -6.83 7.27 -18.42
N GLU A 92 -7.78 6.35 -18.56
CA GLU A 92 -9.17 6.68 -18.89
C GLU A 92 -9.79 7.63 -17.86
N ALA A 93 -9.65 7.31 -16.56
CA ALA A 93 -10.17 8.17 -15.50
C ALA A 93 -9.54 9.57 -15.51
N LEU A 94 -8.22 9.67 -15.69
CA LEU A 94 -7.52 10.96 -15.75
C LEU A 94 -7.88 11.80 -17.00
N SER A 95 -8.43 11.18 -18.03
CA SER A 95 -8.94 11.88 -19.22
C SER A 95 -10.28 12.58 -18.94
N ASP A 96 -10.98 12.23 -17.85
CA ASP A 96 -12.18 12.92 -17.43
C ASP A 96 -11.84 14.31 -16.85
N SER A 97 -12.64 15.29 -17.19
CA SER A 97 -12.50 16.67 -16.71
C SER A 97 -12.52 16.79 -15.17
N TYR A 98 -13.22 15.88 -14.50
CA TYR A 98 -13.31 15.83 -13.05
C TYR A 98 -11.95 15.56 -12.37
N TYR A 99 -11.11 14.73 -12.98
CA TYR A 99 -9.80 14.35 -12.44
C TYR A 99 -8.62 15.13 -13.03
N LYS A 100 -8.87 16.13 -13.85
CA LYS A 100 -7.85 16.91 -14.54
C LYS A 100 -6.76 17.48 -13.62
N ASN A 101 -7.12 17.92 -12.43
CA ASN A 101 -6.20 18.48 -11.44
C ASN A 101 -5.16 17.47 -10.92
N TYR A 102 -5.38 16.16 -11.10
CA TYR A 102 -4.49 15.12 -10.67
C TYR A 102 -3.38 14.80 -11.68
N ILE A 103 -3.53 15.22 -12.94
CA ILE A 103 -2.53 15.06 -14.01
C ILE A 103 -1.21 15.72 -13.62
N ASP A 104 -1.24 16.82 -12.88
CA ASP A 104 -0.05 17.53 -12.41
C ASP A 104 0.86 16.67 -11.52
N SER A 105 0.33 15.60 -10.94
CA SER A 105 1.13 14.64 -10.15
C SER A 105 2.17 13.93 -10.99
N PHE A 106 1.92 13.80 -12.29
CA PHE A 106 2.82 13.16 -13.25
C PHE A 106 3.79 14.12 -13.94
N LYS A 107 3.63 15.44 -13.74
CA LYS A 107 4.57 16.46 -14.25
C LYS A 107 5.83 16.60 -13.40
N SER A 108 5.76 16.25 -12.12
CA SER A 108 6.85 16.44 -11.17
C SER A 108 7.80 15.24 -11.15
N GLN A 109 9.10 15.52 -11.14
CA GLN A 109 10.15 14.49 -11.02
C GLN A 109 10.52 14.25 -9.54
N HIS A 110 9.54 14.01 -8.69
CA HIS A 110 9.85 13.65 -7.30
C HIS A 110 10.32 12.19 -7.24
N LYS A 111 11.47 12.01 -6.61
CA LYS A 111 11.97 10.67 -6.30
C LYS A 111 11.33 10.17 -5.02
N ASP A 112 10.96 8.91 -5.01
CA ASP A 112 10.54 8.18 -3.82
C ASP A 112 11.74 7.50 -3.15
N ALA A 113 11.53 6.89 -1.97
CA ALA A 113 12.54 6.09 -1.28
C ALA A 113 13.17 4.98 -2.14
N SER A 114 12.47 4.54 -3.18
CA SER A 114 12.99 3.60 -4.17
C SER A 114 13.92 4.23 -5.22
N ASN A 115 14.13 5.56 -5.19
CA ASN A 115 14.83 6.32 -6.23
C ASN A 115 14.23 6.18 -7.66
N ASN A 116 13.02 5.65 -7.78
CA ASN A 116 12.33 5.47 -9.04
C ASN A 116 11.42 6.69 -9.32
N PRO A 117 11.66 7.47 -10.39
CA PRO A 117 10.86 8.67 -10.68
C PRO A 117 9.40 8.35 -11.00
N ILE A 118 9.12 7.20 -11.61
CA ILE A 118 7.74 6.79 -11.93
C ILE A 118 6.98 6.53 -10.62
N ILE A 119 7.60 5.86 -9.66
CA ILE A 119 7.00 5.62 -8.34
C ILE A 119 6.78 6.93 -7.58
N GLY A 120 7.69 7.88 -7.69
CA GLY A 120 7.50 9.22 -7.13
C GLY A 120 6.26 9.92 -7.67
N GLN A 121 5.92 9.74 -8.94
CA GLN A 121 4.69 10.26 -9.54
C GLN A 121 3.43 9.61 -8.93
N TYR A 122 3.42 8.28 -8.80
CA TYR A 122 2.31 7.57 -8.12
C TYR A 122 2.17 7.98 -6.66
N LYS A 123 3.29 8.15 -5.94
CA LYS A 123 3.28 8.66 -4.57
C LYS A 123 2.58 10.02 -4.49
N ASN A 124 2.97 10.97 -5.34
CA ASN A 124 2.34 12.30 -5.38
C ASN A 124 0.84 12.24 -5.67
N LEU A 125 0.43 11.33 -6.57
CA LEU A 125 -0.99 11.11 -6.85
C LEU A 125 -1.71 10.58 -5.62
N LEU A 126 -1.17 9.57 -4.94
CA LEU A 126 -1.74 8.99 -3.73
C LEU A 126 -1.87 10.00 -2.61
N GLU A 127 -0.83 10.80 -2.35
CA GLU A 127 -0.86 11.87 -1.34
C GLU A 127 -1.95 12.91 -1.62
N LYS A 128 -2.14 13.30 -2.88
CA LYS A 128 -3.21 14.23 -3.27
C LYS A 128 -4.60 13.62 -3.15
N CYS A 129 -4.76 12.35 -3.55
CA CYS A 129 -6.05 11.67 -3.49
C CYS A 129 -6.47 11.38 -2.05
N SER A 130 -5.50 11.09 -1.15
CA SER A 130 -5.80 10.78 0.26
C SER A 130 -6.41 11.97 1.02
N ILE A 131 -6.18 13.19 0.58
CA ILE A 131 -6.75 14.41 1.17
C ILE A 131 -8.28 14.44 1.03
N ASN A 132 -8.81 13.97 -0.11
CA ASN A 132 -10.24 13.90 -0.40
C ASN A 132 -10.63 12.50 -0.89
N TYR A 133 -10.33 11.50 -0.08
CA TYR A 133 -10.48 10.09 -0.46
C TYR A 133 -11.89 9.75 -0.94
N ASP A 134 -12.92 10.22 -0.26
CA ASP A 134 -14.33 9.90 -0.57
C ASP A 134 -14.71 10.25 -2.04
N ASN A 135 -14.13 11.33 -2.56
CA ASN A 135 -14.39 11.77 -3.94
C ASN A 135 -13.41 11.16 -4.96
N ASN A 136 -12.27 10.66 -4.51
CA ASN A 136 -11.17 10.23 -5.37
C ASN A 136 -10.80 8.76 -5.19
N SER A 137 -11.64 7.99 -4.50
CA SER A 137 -11.39 6.58 -4.19
C SER A 137 -11.05 5.75 -5.42
N TYR A 138 -11.68 6.02 -6.56
CA TYR A 138 -11.45 5.27 -7.79
C TYR A 138 -10.02 5.42 -8.33
N ILE A 139 -9.55 6.65 -8.54
CA ILE A 139 -8.16 6.88 -9.01
C ILE A 139 -7.14 6.52 -7.92
N PHE A 140 -7.51 6.68 -6.63
CA PHE A 140 -6.69 6.22 -5.53
C PHE A 140 -6.50 4.71 -5.57
N ASP A 141 -7.56 3.92 -5.69
CA ASP A 141 -7.51 2.47 -5.72
C ASP A 141 -6.68 1.94 -6.89
N LEU A 142 -6.86 2.52 -8.09
CA LEU A 142 -6.09 2.14 -9.27
C LEU A 142 -4.58 2.43 -9.10
N SER A 143 -4.26 3.64 -8.66
CA SER A 143 -2.86 4.05 -8.46
C SER A 143 -2.20 3.32 -7.30
N SER A 144 -2.94 3.06 -6.22
CA SER A 144 -2.45 2.30 -5.07
C SER A 144 -2.16 0.85 -5.42
N ASN A 145 -2.98 0.20 -6.23
CA ASN A 145 -2.69 -1.15 -6.71
C ASN A 145 -1.35 -1.23 -7.44
N ILE A 146 -1.09 -0.29 -8.36
CA ILE A 146 0.17 -0.22 -9.10
C ILE A 146 1.35 0.03 -8.15
N TYR A 147 1.18 0.97 -7.21
CA TYR A 147 2.17 1.32 -6.22
C TYR A 147 2.52 0.14 -5.30
N ASN A 148 1.51 -0.54 -4.76
CA ASN A 148 1.63 -1.68 -3.87
C ASN A 148 2.31 -2.87 -4.59
N TYR A 149 1.94 -3.12 -5.84
CA TYR A 149 2.54 -4.15 -6.67
C TYR A 149 4.04 -3.91 -6.89
N TYR A 150 4.44 -2.67 -7.18
CA TYR A 150 5.85 -2.34 -7.32
C TYR A 150 6.64 -2.55 -6.02
N TYR A 151 6.12 -2.08 -4.88
CA TYR A 151 6.80 -2.23 -3.60
C TYR A 151 6.92 -3.69 -3.15
N PHE A 152 6.05 -4.54 -3.65
CA PHE A 152 6.17 -5.97 -3.47
C PHE A 152 7.20 -6.59 -4.44
N THR A 153 7.01 -6.40 -5.73
CA THR A 153 7.78 -7.12 -6.75
C THR A 153 9.25 -6.68 -6.83
N SER A 154 9.52 -5.43 -6.53
CA SER A 154 10.87 -4.86 -6.61
C SER A 154 11.84 -5.38 -5.53
N ILE A 155 11.34 -5.99 -4.47
CA ILE A 155 12.18 -6.59 -3.43
C ILE A 155 12.39 -8.10 -3.62
N LEU A 156 11.83 -8.68 -4.68
CA LEU A 156 11.91 -10.12 -4.89
C LEU A 156 13.20 -10.48 -5.61
N LYS A 157 13.76 -11.64 -5.23
CA LYS A 157 14.86 -12.31 -5.94
C LYS A 157 14.42 -13.71 -6.37
N SER A 158 14.95 -14.17 -7.51
CA SER A 158 14.74 -15.54 -7.96
C SER A 158 15.50 -16.51 -7.05
N ARG A 159 14.88 -17.62 -6.72
CA ARG A 159 15.48 -18.69 -5.91
C ARG A 159 15.79 -19.91 -6.75
N SER A 160 16.78 -20.68 -6.33
CA SER A 160 16.98 -22.04 -6.85
C SER A 160 15.96 -22.96 -6.18
N GLY A 161 15.09 -23.60 -6.96
CA GLY A 161 14.14 -24.61 -6.46
C GLY A 161 12.75 -24.49 -7.09
N ASN A 162 11.94 -25.52 -6.91
CA ASN A 162 10.54 -25.55 -7.32
C ASN A 162 9.68 -24.88 -6.24
N LEU A 163 8.44 -24.50 -6.63
CA LEU A 163 7.41 -24.10 -5.69
C LEU A 163 7.24 -25.18 -4.62
N ILE A 164 7.30 -24.78 -3.37
CA ILE A 164 6.95 -25.66 -2.27
C ILE A 164 5.42 -25.79 -2.31
N LYS A 165 4.94 -26.97 -2.69
CA LYS A 165 3.49 -27.25 -2.68
C LYS A 165 3.04 -27.42 -1.23
N PRO A 166 1.84 -26.94 -0.87
CA PRO A 166 1.32 -27.11 0.48
C PRO A 166 1.25 -28.61 0.80
N ASN A 167 1.86 -28.99 1.92
CA ASN A 167 1.71 -30.33 2.45
C ASN A 167 0.31 -30.42 3.10
N ALA A 168 -0.45 -31.45 2.79
CA ALA A 168 -1.76 -31.68 3.43
C ALA A 168 -1.67 -31.75 4.97
N ASN A 169 -0.51 -32.07 5.51
CA ASN A 169 -0.23 -32.11 6.95
C ASN A 169 0.28 -30.78 7.53
N ALA A 170 0.47 -29.73 6.70
CA ALA A 170 0.98 -28.44 7.15
C ALA A 170 0.09 -27.74 8.19
N LEU A 171 -1.19 -28.12 8.30
CA LEU A 171 -2.11 -27.67 9.34
C LEU A 171 -1.72 -28.14 10.77
N LEU A 172 -0.88 -29.15 10.86
CA LEU A 172 -0.44 -29.76 12.14
C LEU A 172 1.00 -29.38 12.53
N GLU A 173 1.75 -28.76 11.61
CA GLU A 173 3.10 -28.32 11.88
C GLU A 173 3.09 -27.02 12.69
N THR A 174 3.85 -27.00 13.77
CA THR A 174 4.06 -25.80 14.60
C THR A 174 4.61 -24.66 13.74
N ASN A 175 4.09 -23.45 13.95
CA ASN A 175 4.40 -22.21 13.22
C ASN A 175 5.88 -21.74 13.35
N LYS A 176 6.84 -22.61 13.60
CA LYS A 176 8.25 -22.25 13.60
C LYS A 176 8.69 -21.89 12.20
N ILE A 177 8.83 -20.58 11.98
CA ILE A 177 9.34 -20.05 10.73
C ILE A 177 10.86 -20.20 10.75
N SER A 178 11.36 -21.27 10.12
CA SER A 178 12.78 -21.36 9.81
C SER A 178 13.04 -20.55 8.53
N ILE A 179 13.32 -19.25 8.66
CA ILE A 179 13.68 -18.40 7.55
C ILE A 179 15.20 -18.28 7.52
N ASN A 180 15.82 -18.89 6.51
CA ASN A 180 17.26 -18.81 6.30
C ASN A 180 17.68 -17.50 5.59
N ASN A 181 16.72 -16.75 5.08
CA ASN A 181 16.96 -15.49 4.36
C ASN A 181 16.80 -14.30 5.34
N ILE A 182 17.89 -13.91 5.96
CA ILE A 182 17.94 -12.81 6.93
C ILE A 182 18.79 -11.65 6.38
N PRO A 183 18.53 -10.39 6.80
CA PRO A 183 19.41 -9.27 6.47
C PRO A 183 20.84 -9.52 6.97
N THR A 184 21.83 -9.11 6.18
CA THR A 184 23.25 -9.29 6.51
C THR A 184 23.94 -8.01 6.95
N SER A 185 23.39 -6.85 6.60
CA SER A 185 23.99 -5.56 6.90
C SER A 185 23.98 -5.23 8.40
N PRO A 186 25.12 -4.91 9.02
CA PRO A 186 25.18 -4.54 10.43
C PRO A 186 24.33 -3.33 10.80
N LYS A 187 24.25 -2.33 9.89
CA LYS A 187 23.46 -1.11 10.09
C LYS A 187 21.95 -1.42 10.12
N PHE A 188 21.48 -2.20 9.15
CA PHE A 188 20.08 -2.59 9.07
C PHE A 188 19.68 -3.55 10.21
N LEU A 189 20.58 -4.47 10.59
CA LEU A 189 20.40 -5.33 11.76
C LEU A 189 20.29 -4.53 13.06
N SER A 190 21.10 -3.48 13.22
CA SER A 190 21.00 -2.57 14.36
C SER A 190 19.66 -1.86 14.41
N LEU A 191 19.14 -1.42 13.24
CA LEU A 191 17.85 -0.78 13.10
C LEU A 191 16.70 -1.76 13.46
N ILE A 192 16.77 -3.02 12.99
CA ILE A 192 15.80 -4.07 13.37
C ILE A 192 15.83 -4.30 14.88
N LYS A 193 17.03 -4.52 15.45
CA LYS A 193 17.18 -4.75 16.90
C LYS A 193 16.65 -3.59 17.73
N SER A 194 16.90 -2.36 17.32
CA SER A 194 16.39 -1.18 18.04
C SER A 194 14.87 -1.04 17.94
N SER A 195 14.23 -1.63 16.93
CA SER A 195 12.79 -1.52 16.66
C SER A 195 11.99 -2.72 17.24
N PHE A 196 12.57 -3.93 17.18
CA PHE A 196 11.89 -5.19 17.48
C PHE A 196 12.68 -6.13 18.41
N ASN A 197 13.75 -5.67 19.03
CA ASN A 197 14.68 -6.40 19.90
C ASN A 197 15.53 -7.45 19.18
N SER A 198 14.96 -8.24 18.28
CA SER A 198 15.68 -9.26 17.52
C SER A 198 15.18 -9.39 16.08
N VAL A 199 15.98 -10.03 15.22
CA VAL A 199 15.58 -10.35 13.84
C VAL A 199 14.48 -11.41 13.83
N GLU A 200 14.57 -12.37 14.76
CA GLU A 200 13.58 -13.44 14.89
C GLU A 200 12.20 -12.87 15.27
N GLU A 201 12.16 -11.97 16.25
CA GLU A 201 10.93 -11.30 16.66
C GLU A 201 10.34 -10.46 15.52
N PHE A 202 11.19 -9.72 14.80
CA PHE A 202 10.76 -8.97 13.61
C PHE A 202 10.10 -9.87 12.57
N LEU A 203 10.75 -10.99 12.20
CA LEU A 203 10.22 -11.90 11.19
C LEU A 203 8.96 -12.63 11.66
N THR A 204 8.87 -12.95 12.93
CA THR A 204 7.66 -13.53 13.53
C THR A 204 6.50 -12.56 13.49
N LEU A 205 6.70 -11.34 13.97
CA LEU A 205 5.69 -10.28 13.94
C LEU A 205 5.25 -9.94 12.50
N LEU A 206 6.19 -9.91 11.56
CA LEU A 206 5.90 -9.67 10.16
C LEU A 206 5.01 -10.78 9.59
N ASN A 207 5.37 -12.05 9.81
CA ASN A 207 4.56 -13.20 9.38
C ASN A 207 3.15 -13.17 9.99
N ASP A 208 3.04 -12.97 11.29
CA ASP A 208 1.76 -12.97 11.98
C ASP A 208 0.88 -11.78 11.52
N SER A 209 1.51 -10.64 11.27
CA SER A 209 0.84 -9.47 10.72
C SER A 209 0.24 -9.75 9.33
N ILE A 210 1.00 -10.43 8.44
CA ILE A 210 0.51 -10.82 7.11
C ILE A 210 -0.63 -11.84 7.22
N LEU A 211 -0.49 -12.82 8.11
CA LEU A 211 -1.52 -13.86 8.35
C LEU A 211 -2.79 -13.28 8.94
N SER A 212 -2.70 -12.20 9.71
CA SER A 212 -3.85 -11.56 10.37
C SER A 212 -4.82 -10.91 9.38
N ILE A 213 -4.35 -10.48 8.21
CA ILE A 213 -5.21 -9.89 7.18
C ILE A 213 -6.13 -10.98 6.62
N LYS A 214 -7.44 -10.80 6.78
CA LYS A 214 -8.46 -11.66 6.21
C LYS A 214 -9.00 -11.01 4.92
N GLY A 215 -8.74 -11.65 3.78
CA GLY A 215 -9.13 -11.14 2.48
C GLY A 215 -8.03 -10.27 1.84
N ASN A 216 -8.41 -9.09 1.36
CA ASN A 216 -7.55 -8.21 0.57
C ASN A 216 -6.82 -7.20 1.46
N GLY A 217 -5.53 -7.01 1.24
CA GLY A 217 -4.72 -6.03 1.94
C GLY A 217 -3.23 -6.27 1.78
N ASN A 218 -2.43 -5.37 2.34
CA ASN A 218 -0.98 -5.41 2.29
C ASN A 218 -0.40 -5.18 3.69
N THR A 219 0.65 -5.92 4.03
CA THR A 219 1.48 -5.65 5.19
C THR A 219 2.72 -4.89 4.73
N TRP A 220 2.93 -3.73 5.31
CA TRP A 220 4.03 -2.83 5.00
C TRP A 220 5.07 -2.86 6.09
N VAL A 221 6.33 -2.80 5.69
CA VAL A 221 7.41 -2.39 6.57
C VAL A 221 7.82 -0.98 6.19
N THR A 222 7.74 -0.07 7.15
CA THR A 222 8.05 1.35 6.95
C THR A 222 9.18 1.80 7.86
N TYR A 223 10.00 2.70 7.36
CA TYR A 223 11.05 3.38 8.10
C TYR A 223 10.56 4.76 8.51
N ASN A 224 10.54 5.00 9.81
CA ASN A 224 10.04 6.24 10.39
C ASN A 224 11.19 7.01 11.05
N TYR A 225 11.25 8.31 10.77
CA TYR A 225 12.20 9.21 11.39
C TYR A 225 11.59 10.59 11.61
N VAL A 226 12.18 11.36 12.50
CA VAL A 226 11.78 12.74 12.76
C VAL A 226 12.72 13.68 12.02
N ALA A 227 12.16 14.47 11.11
CA ALA A 227 12.93 15.50 10.40
C ALA A 227 13.05 16.76 11.26
N ASN A 228 14.23 17.39 11.22
CA ASN A 228 14.47 18.72 11.77
C ASN A 228 14.24 18.91 13.29
N SER A 229 14.39 17.87 14.10
CA SER A 229 14.31 17.99 15.55
C SER A 229 15.65 17.73 16.20
N LYS A 230 16.23 18.77 16.87
CA LYS A 230 17.44 18.60 17.68
C LYS A 230 17.24 17.64 18.85
N THR A 231 16.01 17.48 19.33
CA THR A 231 15.67 16.61 20.47
C THR A 231 15.49 15.15 20.07
N TYR A 232 15.11 14.88 18.80
CA TYR A 232 14.79 13.55 18.29
C TYR A 232 15.59 13.16 17.04
N GLU A 233 16.80 13.74 16.87
CA GLU A 233 17.70 13.46 15.73
C GLU A 233 17.99 11.98 15.54
N ASN A 234 17.93 11.21 16.63
CA ASN A 234 18.19 9.76 16.62
C ASN A 234 16.92 8.90 16.58
N PHE A 235 15.73 9.49 16.42
CA PHE A 235 14.53 8.68 16.29
C PHE A 235 14.47 8.07 14.90
N LYS A 236 14.89 6.83 14.83
CA LYS A 236 14.85 5.99 13.62
C LYS A 236 14.30 4.63 14.01
N LYS A 237 13.13 4.28 13.49
CA LYS A 237 12.43 3.05 13.83
C LYS A 237 11.77 2.43 12.60
N LEU A 238 11.78 1.09 12.58
CA LEU A 238 10.93 0.34 11.66
C LEU A 238 9.57 0.10 12.31
N THR A 239 8.52 0.12 11.49
CA THR A 239 7.17 -0.30 11.92
C THR A 239 6.55 -1.24 10.89
N ILE A 240 5.69 -2.13 11.38
CA ILE A 240 4.88 -3.02 10.57
C ILE A 240 3.46 -2.46 10.59
N VAL A 241 2.88 -2.22 9.42
CA VAL A 241 1.57 -1.60 9.25
C VAL A 241 0.75 -2.42 8.28
N ASN A 242 -0.49 -2.74 8.66
CA ASN A 242 -1.45 -3.40 7.78
C ASN A 242 -2.38 -2.36 7.16
N THR A 243 -2.56 -2.45 5.85
CA THR A 243 -3.58 -1.74 5.09
C THR A 243 -4.55 -2.73 4.48
N TYR A 244 -5.83 -2.37 4.42
CA TYR A 244 -6.87 -3.22 3.85
C TYR A 244 -7.26 -2.74 2.47
N ASN A 245 -7.79 -3.65 1.67
CA ASN A 245 -8.12 -3.43 0.28
C ASN A 245 -6.88 -2.90 -0.48
N ASN A 246 -7.02 -1.78 -1.17
CA ASN A 246 -5.95 -1.13 -1.92
C ASN A 246 -5.25 -0.02 -1.13
N GLY A 247 -5.41 0.03 0.21
CA GLY A 247 -4.80 1.05 1.04
C GLY A 247 -3.29 1.13 0.89
N SER A 248 -2.75 2.32 1.06
CA SER A 248 -1.32 2.60 1.07
C SER A 248 -0.86 3.11 2.43
N PRO A 249 0.43 3.08 2.76
CA PRO A 249 0.91 3.59 4.05
C PRO A 249 0.71 5.11 4.20
N TYR A 250 0.47 5.84 3.11
CA TYR A 250 0.22 7.29 3.14
C TYR A 250 -1.17 7.65 3.66
N ASP A 251 -2.16 6.79 3.54
CA ASP A 251 -3.52 7.02 4.05
C ASP A 251 -3.54 7.21 5.55
N LEU A 252 -2.70 6.45 6.25
CA LEU A 252 -2.62 6.48 7.70
C LEU A 252 -2.01 7.79 8.22
N LEU A 253 -1.13 8.41 7.43
CA LEU A 253 -0.45 9.64 7.81
C LEU A 253 -1.31 10.88 7.53
N SER A 254 -1.92 10.95 6.36
CA SER A 254 -2.75 12.09 5.97
C SER A 254 -4.02 12.21 6.82
N ASN A 255 -4.72 11.09 7.05
CA ASN A 255 -5.93 11.07 7.88
C ASN A 255 -5.67 11.40 9.35
N ARG A 256 -4.49 11.01 9.91
CA ARG A 256 -4.13 11.37 11.28
C ARG A 256 -3.79 12.85 11.44
N ILE A 257 -3.17 13.46 10.45
CA ILE A 257 -2.82 14.88 10.47
C ILE A 257 -4.09 15.73 10.29
N GLN A 258 -4.96 15.38 9.34
CA GLN A 258 -6.20 16.13 9.08
C GLN A 258 -7.22 16.00 10.22
N THR A 259 -7.43 14.80 10.76
CA THR A 259 -8.31 14.64 11.93
C THR A 259 -7.79 15.41 13.14
N GLY A 260 -6.47 15.55 13.29
CA GLY A 260 -5.86 16.39 14.32
C GLY A 260 -6.14 17.87 14.09
N GLU A 261 -5.92 18.39 12.90
CA GLU A 261 -6.17 19.80 12.56
C GLU A 261 -7.65 20.15 12.54
N GLU A 262 -8.51 19.31 11.99
CA GLU A 262 -9.96 19.51 12.02
C GLU A 262 -10.51 19.42 13.43
N PHE A 263 -10.03 18.49 14.25
CA PHE A 263 -10.42 18.40 15.66
C PHE A 263 -10.02 19.63 16.45
N ILE A 264 -8.81 20.16 16.22
CA ILE A 264 -8.33 21.41 16.82
C ILE A 264 -9.17 22.60 16.34
N ASN A 265 -9.47 22.67 15.06
CA ASN A 265 -10.26 23.75 14.48
C ASN A 265 -11.73 23.71 14.91
N ARG A 266 -12.33 22.53 15.05
CA ARG A 266 -13.68 22.35 15.63
C ARG A 266 -13.70 22.75 17.10
N LYS A 267 -12.68 22.37 17.87
CA LYS A 267 -12.57 22.71 19.29
C LYS A 267 -12.36 24.21 19.50
N ASN A 268 -11.56 24.86 18.65
CA ASN A 268 -11.37 26.31 18.70
C ASN A 268 -12.62 27.09 18.31
N LYS A 269 -13.49 26.55 17.42
CA LYS A 269 -14.81 27.14 17.14
C LYS A 269 -15.78 26.99 18.30
N SER A 270 -15.77 25.87 19.03
CA SER A 270 -16.64 25.65 20.20
C SER A 270 -16.20 26.45 21.43
N ILE A 271 -14.87 26.62 21.62
CA ILE A 271 -14.33 27.39 22.76
C ILE A 271 -14.65 28.90 22.62
N ASN A 272 -14.78 29.42 21.40
CA ASN A 272 -15.17 30.81 21.19
C ASN A 272 -16.67 31.07 21.36
N GLN A 273 -17.51 30.04 21.54
CA GLN A 273 -18.94 30.16 21.78
C GLN A 273 -19.35 29.98 23.26
N ASP A 274 -18.52 29.32 24.09
CA ASP A 274 -18.86 29.03 25.49
C ASP A 274 -17.80 29.57 26.46
N ASN A 275 -17.85 30.87 26.71
CA ASN A 275 -16.98 31.51 27.72
C ASN A 275 -17.50 31.37 29.17
N ASN A 276 -18.40 30.45 29.48
CA ASN A 276 -18.83 30.21 30.84
C ASN A 276 -18.96 28.73 31.18
N SER A 277 -18.17 28.31 32.14
CA SER A 277 -18.15 27.02 32.85
C SER A 277 -17.22 25.93 32.31
N ILE A 278 -15.99 25.87 32.80
CA ILE A 278 -15.21 24.64 32.82
C ILE A 278 -14.75 24.34 34.24
N ARG A 279 -15.35 23.28 34.81
CA ARG A 279 -14.82 22.60 36.01
C ARG A 279 -13.57 21.83 35.63
N SER A 280 -12.52 22.07 36.41
CA SER A 280 -11.20 21.43 36.30
C SER A 280 -11.26 20.00 36.89
N ASP A 281 -11.37 18.98 36.05
CA ASP A 281 -10.99 17.62 36.44
C ASP A 281 -9.52 17.34 36.07
N LYS A 282 -8.77 17.04 37.13
CA LYS A 282 -7.31 16.82 37.10
C LYS A 282 -6.88 15.50 36.43
N HIS A 283 -7.35 15.21 35.25
CA HIS A 283 -6.63 14.28 34.36
C HIS A 283 -5.92 15.14 33.33
N THR A 284 -4.62 15.29 33.48
CA THR A 284 -3.72 16.05 32.61
C THR A 284 -3.72 15.45 31.20
N ILE A 285 -4.76 15.80 30.44
CA ILE A 285 -4.66 15.77 28.99
C ILE A 285 -3.59 16.82 28.64
N PRO A 286 -2.54 16.46 27.87
CA PRO A 286 -1.52 17.42 27.49
C PRO A 286 -2.17 18.68 26.94
N THR A 287 -1.73 19.83 27.42
CA THR A 287 -2.29 21.11 27.00
C THR A 287 -2.17 21.24 25.49
N ILE A 288 -3.11 22.00 24.87
CA ILE A 288 -3.09 22.27 23.42
C ILE A 288 -1.72 22.79 22.98
N LYS A 289 -1.01 23.55 23.82
CA LYS A 289 0.37 24.02 23.57
C LYS A 289 1.39 22.89 23.57
N GLU A 290 1.22 21.86 24.38
CA GLU A 290 2.08 20.66 24.36
C GLU A 290 1.76 19.76 23.17
N ALA A 291 0.48 19.59 22.84
CA ALA A 291 0.04 18.91 21.62
C ALA A 291 0.50 19.65 20.35
N GLN A 292 0.49 20.99 20.34
CA GLN A 292 1.05 21.79 19.24
C GLN A 292 2.58 21.69 19.16
N LYS A 293 3.29 21.58 20.28
CA LYS A 293 4.72 21.28 20.25
C LYS A 293 5.01 19.90 19.69
N VAL A 294 4.18 18.90 19.98
CA VAL A 294 4.27 17.55 19.40
C VAL A 294 3.91 17.57 17.92
N ASN A 295 2.91 18.35 17.49
CA ASN A 295 2.55 18.50 16.06
C ASN A 295 3.62 19.22 15.21
N ASN A 296 4.57 19.92 15.83
CA ASN A 296 5.72 20.48 15.11
C ASN A 296 6.76 19.41 14.73
N PHE A 297 6.63 18.18 15.22
CA PHE A 297 7.46 17.06 14.78
C PHE A 297 6.86 16.45 13.51
N LYS A 298 7.46 16.76 12.38
CA LYS A 298 7.13 16.09 11.14
C LYS A 298 7.71 14.69 11.15
N PHE A 299 6.87 13.70 11.49
CA PHE A 299 7.22 12.31 11.27
C PHE A 299 7.20 12.03 9.77
N ASN A 300 8.35 11.64 9.25
CA ASN A 300 8.43 11.11 7.91
C ASN A 300 8.36 9.59 7.99
N SER A 301 7.52 9.00 7.16
CA SER A 301 7.40 7.55 7.01
C SER A 301 7.71 7.17 5.57
N HIS A 302 8.70 6.30 5.39
CA HIS A 302 9.09 5.79 4.08
C HIS A 302 8.79 4.30 4.00
N PRO A 303 7.99 3.85 3.04
CA PRO A 303 7.75 2.44 2.81
C PRO A 303 9.04 1.78 2.29
N LEU A 304 9.42 0.67 2.91
CA LEU A 304 10.54 -0.15 2.46
C LEU A 304 10.06 -1.24 1.50
N PHE A 305 8.99 -1.93 1.88
CA PHE A 305 8.34 -2.94 1.05
C PHE A 305 6.91 -3.24 1.52
N ALA A 306 6.16 -3.90 0.64
CA ALA A 306 4.82 -4.41 0.89
C ALA A 306 4.79 -5.93 0.67
N ILE A 307 3.97 -6.65 1.43
CA ILE A 307 3.64 -8.04 1.17
C ILE A 307 2.13 -8.17 1.05
N PRO A 308 1.61 -8.52 -0.15
CA PRO A 308 0.19 -8.66 -0.38
C PRO A 308 -0.37 -9.93 0.26
N SER A 309 -1.55 -9.80 0.85
CA SER A 309 -2.36 -10.89 1.39
C SER A 309 -3.55 -11.25 0.50
N ASN A 310 -3.69 -10.61 -0.66
CA ASN A 310 -4.78 -10.84 -1.59
C ASN A 310 -4.73 -12.29 -2.11
N PRO A 311 -5.88 -13.00 -2.14
CA PRO A 311 -6.00 -14.34 -2.68
C PRO A 311 -5.46 -14.52 -4.10
N SER A 312 -5.52 -13.50 -4.96
CA SER A 312 -4.96 -13.56 -6.32
C SER A 312 -3.48 -13.90 -6.37
N TYR A 313 -2.73 -13.61 -5.31
CA TYR A 313 -1.30 -13.90 -5.24
C TYR A 313 -0.98 -15.35 -4.88
N TYR A 314 -1.90 -16.08 -4.25
CA TYR A 314 -1.56 -17.42 -3.78
C TYR A 314 -2.54 -18.52 -4.17
N LEU A 315 -3.80 -18.22 -4.50
CA LEU A 315 -4.81 -19.27 -4.75
C LEU A 315 -4.42 -20.24 -5.87
N ARG A 316 -3.86 -19.75 -6.98
CA ARG A 316 -3.52 -20.58 -8.12
C ARG A 316 -2.37 -21.55 -7.82
N ASP A 317 -1.31 -21.04 -7.20
CA ASP A 317 -0.07 -21.79 -7.01
C ASP A 317 -0.09 -22.61 -5.71
N TYR A 318 -0.76 -22.11 -4.67
CA TYR A 318 -0.73 -22.67 -3.32
C TYR A 318 -2.09 -23.21 -2.86
N GLY A 319 -3.18 -22.89 -3.55
CA GLY A 319 -4.53 -23.31 -3.17
C GLY A 319 -5.13 -22.51 -2.00
N VAL A 320 -6.37 -22.88 -1.62
CA VAL A 320 -7.18 -22.14 -0.64
C VAL A 320 -6.51 -22.05 0.73
N TYR A 321 -5.82 -23.10 1.17
CA TYR A 321 -5.16 -23.18 2.46
C TYR A 321 -3.67 -22.81 2.40
N GLY A 322 -3.16 -22.42 1.23
CA GLY A 322 -1.75 -22.23 0.98
C GLY A 322 -1.18 -20.86 1.34
N LYS A 323 -1.95 -19.98 1.98
CA LYS A 323 -1.49 -18.62 2.35
C LYS A 323 -0.22 -18.66 3.19
N GLN A 324 -0.12 -19.54 4.16
CA GLN A 324 1.05 -19.66 5.03
C GLN A 324 2.30 -20.05 4.25
N GLU A 325 2.16 -21.00 3.30
CA GLU A 325 3.28 -21.44 2.47
C GLU A 325 3.72 -20.36 1.48
N TYR A 326 2.75 -19.65 0.91
CA TYR A 326 3.02 -18.46 0.11
C TYR A 326 3.86 -17.44 0.89
N ILE A 327 3.47 -17.12 2.11
CA ILE A 327 4.20 -16.14 2.95
C ILE A 327 5.63 -16.62 3.24
N LYS A 328 5.82 -17.90 3.60
CA LYS A 328 7.16 -18.48 3.80
C LYS A 328 8.04 -18.31 2.55
N ASN A 329 7.48 -18.58 1.37
CA ASN A 329 8.19 -18.42 0.11
C ASN A 329 8.48 -16.95 -0.23
N VAL A 330 7.57 -16.03 0.07
CA VAL A 330 7.81 -14.58 -0.08
C VAL A 330 8.97 -14.16 0.82
N LEU A 331 8.92 -14.45 2.12
CA LEU A 331 9.97 -14.07 3.08
C LEU A 331 11.33 -14.64 2.70
N ALA A 332 11.36 -15.87 2.16
CA ALA A 332 12.58 -16.48 1.67
C ALA A 332 13.10 -15.86 0.35
N SER A 333 12.25 -15.16 -0.40
CA SER A 333 12.57 -14.52 -1.68
C SER A 333 12.86 -13.02 -1.57
N ILE A 334 12.86 -12.44 -0.36
CA ILE A 334 13.18 -11.02 -0.16
C ILE A 334 14.67 -10.78 -0.47
N ASP A 335 14.94 -9.78 -1.26
CA ASP A 335 16.26 -9.19 -1.44
C ASP A 335 16.47 -8.10 -0.39
N TRP A 336 17.19 -8.44 0.67
CA TRP A 336 17.42 -7.52 1.78
C TRP A 336 18.34 -6.37 1.43
N ASP A 337 19.17 -6.49 0.37
CA ASP A 337 20.06 -5.42 -0.07
C ASP A 337 19.26 -4.25 -0.66
N ILE A 338 18.19 -4.57 -1.41
CA ILE A 338 17.24 -3.56 -1.91
C ILE A 338 16.49 -2.90 -0.75
N VAL A 339 16.00 -3.68 0.21
CA VAL A 339 15.31 -3.15 1.39
C VAL A 339 16.19 -2.20 2.19
N GLN A 340 17.44 -2.60 2.39
CA GLN A 340 18.43 -1.77 3.08
C GLN A 340 18.73 -0.48 2.32
N SER A 341 18.96 -0.56 1.00
CA SER A 341 19.26 0.64 0.20
C SER A 341 18.17 1.69 0.31
N ARG A 342 16.90 1.28 0.44
CA ARG A 342 15.77 2.19 0.69
C ARG A 342 15.80 2.81 2.09
N ALA A 343 16.24 2.06 3.10
CA ALA A 343 16.39 2.60 4.45
C ALA A 343 17.58 3.58 4.55
N ASP A 344 18.61 3.39 3.72
CA ASP A 344 19.81 4.23 3.68
C ASP A 344 19.65 5.51 2.83
N SER A 345 18.70 5.51 1.90
CA SER A 345 18.44 6.65 0.99
C SER A 345 17.80 7.86 1.71
N ASN A 346 17.48 7.72 2.97
CA ASN A 346 16.85 8.71 3.84
C ASN A 346 17.75 8.93 5.07
#